data_95a9508a6ce88a508aadc1ea9a6768a5
#
_entry.id   95a9508a6ce88a508aadc1ea9a6768a5
#
_cell.length_a   1.000
_cell.length_b   1.000
_cell.length_c   1.000
_cell.angle_alpha   90.00
_cell.angle_beta   90.00
_cell.angle_gamma   90.00
#
_symmetry.space_group_name_H-M   'P 1'
#
loop_
_entity.id
_entity.type
_entity.pdbx_description
1 polymer ?
#
loop_
_entity_poly.entity_id
_entity_poly.type
_entity_poly.pdbx_seq_one_letter_code
_entity_poly.pdbx_strand_id
1 'polypeptide(L)'
;MRIPFLIFALWVIGYIQPCIAASPASETTVSSKQSQLLEHERLGAVWVVDSGTLRYRVLAADSLTSTSLESADRLFVHMLADSVAEAEPLLQEVGGTGSLSAVPADIDSLPVKKKKALFFSILESIARFHNKIIMDRRQRLLSLKDSASDRLFLQAMAEHYALDRTDGALGTRADSLRELLRRVDVISPSLVLAQGAIESGWGTSRFARQGNNLYGQRVWRSDLRGMTAAGAQSSRFRLAIYDNIGASVRSYMRNLNTHPSYGELRSIRAQARAQEGPISGYALADGLRSYSTRGEEYIADVQRMIRTNVLEEFDGQ
;
A
#
# COMPACT_ATOMS: atom_id res chain seq x y z
N MET A 1 2.56 -33.50 12.97
CA MET A 1 1.80 -33.08 14.18
C MET A 1 1.06 -31.82 13.80
N ARG A 2 -0.26 -31.92 13.57
CA ARG A 2 -1.10 -30.79 13.09
C ARG A 2 -1.31 -29.83 14.28
N ILE A 3 -0.76 -28.61 14.19
CA ILE A 3 -1.06 -27.52 15.11
C ILE A 3 -2.44 -26.98 14.69
N PRO A 4 -3.43 -26.95 15.56
CA PRO A 4 -4.77 -26.52 15.14
C PRO A 4 -4.79 -25.02 14.87
N PHE A 5 -5.39 -24.65 13.75
CA PHE A 5 -5.63 -23.32 13.21
C PHE A 5 -6.25 -22.29 14.20
N LEU A 6 -6.72 -22.76 15.35
CA LEU A 6 -7.42 -21.95 16.36
C LEU A 6 -6.53 -20.94 17.12
N ILE A 7 -5.21 -21.14 17.16
CA ILE A 7 -4.30 -20.27 17.96
C ILE A 7 -3.99 -18.97 17.21
N PHE A 8 -4.06 -18.97 15.89
CA PHE A 8 -3.73 -17.79 15.07
C PHE A 8 -4.80 -16.68 15.08
N ALA A 9 -6.08 -17.07 15.18
CA ALA A 9 -7.19 -16.12 15.24
C ALA A 9 -7.18 -15.27 16.54
N LEU A 10 -6.71 -15.84 17.65
CA LEU A 10 -6.68 -15.17 18.95
C LEU A 10 -5.62 -14.06 19.05
N TRP A 11 -4.50 -14.18 18.34
CA TRP A 11 -3.44 -13.15 18.35
C TRP A 11 -3.80 -11.90 17.54
N VAL A 12 -4.55 -12.06 16.47
CA VAL A 12 -5.05 -10.92 15.67
C VAL A 12 -6.12 -10.13 16.44
N ILE A 13 -6.97 -10.85 17.22
CA ILE A 13 -8.05 -10.23 18.01
C ILE A 13 -7.49 -9.42 19.20
N GLY A 14 -6.43 -9.89 19.85
CA GLY A 14 -5.82 -9.22 21.01
C GLY A 14 -5.17 -7.86 20.69
N TYR A 15 -4.77 -7.62 19.45
CA TYR A 15 -4.11 -6.36 19.04
C TYR A 15 -5.09 -5.29 18.56
N ILE A 16 -6.36 -5.65 18.32
CA ILE A 16 -7.40 -4.75 17.80
C ILE A 16 -8.22 -4.09 18.92
N GLN A 17 -8.20 -4.65 20.14
CA GLN A 17 -9.08 -4.19 21.23
C GLN A 17 -8.80 -2.80 21.83
N PRO A 18 -7.57 -2.24 21.89
CA PRO A 18 -7.38 -0.93 22.52
C PRO A 18 -7.90 0.27 21.71
N CYS A 19 -8.21 0.11 20.44
CA CYS A 19 -8.64 1.23 19.58
C CYS A 19 -10.16 1.29 19.33
N ILE A 20 -10.97 0.41 19.96
CA ILE A 20 -12.39 0.25 19.61
C ILE A 20 -13.30 0.53 20.81
N ALA A 21 -12.95 1.46 21.65
CA ALA A 21 -13.84 1.95 22.70
C ALA A 21 -14.52 3.25 22.26
N ALA A 22 -15.37 3.19 21.23
CA ALA A 22 -16.31 4.27 20.92
C ALA A 22 -17.42 3.77 20.01
N SER A 23 -18.61 3.63 20.58
CA SER A 23 -19.95 3.51 19.96
C SER A 23 -20.27 2.25 19.12
N PRO A 24 -21.49 1.76 19.12
CA PRO A 24 -21.84 0.50 18.48
C PRO A 24 -21.74 0.60 16.96
N ALA A 25 -20.68 0.05 16.42
CA ALA A 25 -20.55 -0.19 15.00
C ALA A 25 -21.40 -1.42 14.63
N SER A 26 -22.26 -1.33 13.62
CA SER A 26 -22.98 -2.48 13.11
C SER A 26 -22.02 -3.44 12.43
N GLU A 27 -21.93 -4.66 12.92
CA GLU A 27 -21.18 -5.76 12.29
C GLU A 27 -22.09 -6.42 11.25
N THR A 28 -21.64 -6.47 10.01
CA THR A 28 -22.37 -7.14 8.95
C THR A 28 -21.48 -8.18 8.28
N THR A 29 -21.90 -9.42 8.28
CA THR A 29 -21.25 -10.50 7.52
C THR A 29 -21.54 -10.29 6.05
N VAL A 30 -20.51 -10.15 5.22
CA VAL A 30 -20.68 -9.79 3.81
C VAL A 30 -20.67 -11.03 2.94
N SER A 31 -21.82 -11.35 2.35
CA SER A 31 -21.88 -12.18 1.15
C SER A 31 -21.46 -11.33 -0.05
N SER A 32 -20.86 -11.93 -1.07
CA SER A 32 -20.27 -11.23 -2.23
C SER A 32 -21.23 -10.26 -2.96
N LYS A 33 -22.54 -10.43 -2.82
CA LYS A 33 -23.56 -9.53 -3.39
C LYS A 33 -23.93 -8.35 -2.49
N GLN A 34 -23.78 -8.48 -1.17
CA GLN A 34 -24.06 -7.38 -0.22
C GLN A 34 -22.88 -6.40 -0.10
N SER A 35 -21.66 -6.83 -0.42
CA SER A 35 -20.47 -5.98 -0.40
C SER A 35 -20.63 -4.74 -1.28
N GLN A 36 -21.22 -4.89 -2.47
CA GLN A 36 -21.37 -3.80 -3.43
C GLN A 36 -22.39 -2.73 -2.99
N LEU A 37 -23.42 -3.11 -2.25
CA LEU A 37 -24.46 -2.17 -1.78
C LEU A 37 -24.03 -1.35 -0.57
N LEU A 38 -23.16 -1.88 0.27
CA LEU A 38 -22.66 -1.20 1.47
C LEU A 38 -21.52 -0.22 1.15
N GLU A 39 -20.82 -0.41 0.03
CA GLU A 39 -19.71 0.45 -0.42
C GLU A 39 -20.17 1.88 -0.80
N HIS A 40 -21.39 2.06 -1.23
CA HIS A 40 -21.89 3.34 -1.74
C HIS A 40 -22.28 4.38 -0.69
N GLU A 41 -22.51 3.99 0.58
CA GLU A 41 -23.05 4.91 1.58
C GLU A 41 -22.15 5.24 2.76
N ARG A 42 -20.91 4.69 2.83
CA ARG A 42 -20.21 4.69 4.12
C ARG A 42 -18.75 5.14 4.05
N LEU A 43 -18.46 6.12 4.86
CA LEU A 43 -17.13 6.67 5.16
C LEU A 43 -16.36 5.71 6.07
N GLY A 44 -15.09 5.42 5.75
CA GLY A 44 -14.19 4.73 6.66
C GLY A 44 -14.51 3.26 6.92
N ALA A 45 -14.75 2.49 5.88
CA ALA A 45 -14.87 1.04 6.01
C ALA A 45 -13.54 0.38 6.39
N VAL A 46 -13.60 -0.50 7.36
CA VAL A 46 -12.45 -1.23 7.88
C VAL A 46 -12.73 -2.72 7.74
N TRP A 47 -11.82 -3.46 7.12
CA TRP A 47 -11.90 -4.92 7.05
C TRP A 47 -11.40 -5.54 8.35
N VAL A 48 -12.20 -6.42 8.94
CA VAL A 48 -11.86 -7.14 10.16
C VAL A 48 -11.97 -8.63 9.89
N VAL A 49 -10.96 -9.39 10.30
CA VAL A 49 -11.01 -10.85 10.29
C VAL A 49 -11.62 -11.32 11.60
N ASP A 50 -12.78 -11.93 11.54
CA ASP A 50 -13.45 -12.54 12.69
C ASP A 50 -13.67 -14.02 12.41
N SER A 51 -13.12 -14.88 13.24
CA SER A 51 -13.25 -16.34 13.15
C SER A 51 -12.90 -16.93 11.77
N GLY A 52 -11.88 -16.37 11.11
CA GLY A 52 -11.45 -16.79 9.77
C GLY A 52 -12.30 -16.22 8.62
N THR A 53 -13.26 -15.35 8.90
CA THR A 53 -14.09 -14.68 7.90
C THR A 53 -13.76 -13.20 7.84
N LEU A 54 -13.55 -12.68 6.64
CA LEU A 54 -13.32 -11.25 6.42
C LEU A 54 -14.65 -10.49 6.63
N ARG A 55 -14.69 -9.55 7.58
CA ARG A 55 -15.87 -8.73 7.87
C ARG A 55 -15.59 -7.26 7.67
N TYR A 56 -16.60 -6.54 7.23
CA TYR A 56 -16.57 -5.11 7.05
C TYR A 56 -17.06 -4.39 8.32
N ARG A 57 -16.24 -3.51 8.89
CA ARG A 57 -16.67 -2.63 9.97
C ARG A 57 -16.70 -1.18 9.46
N VAL A 58 -17.80 -0.52 9.66
CA VAL A 58 -17.97 0.88 9.27
C VAL A 58 -17.72 1.77 10.48
N LEU A 59 -16.83 2.75 10.30
CA LEU A 59 -16.62 3.81 11.28
C LEU A 59 -17.71 4.86 11.15
N ALA A 60 -18.18 5.41 12.27
CA ALA A 60 -19.11 6.53 12.26
C ALA A 60 -18.47 7.75 11.61
N ALA A 61 -19.27 8.56 10.91
CA ALA A 61 -18.76 9.70 10.14
C ALA A 61 -18.03 10.74 11.01
N ASP A 62 -18.40 10.86 12.27
CA ASP A 62 -17.81 11.76 13.27
C ASP A 62 -16.45 11.27 13.81
N SER A 63 -16.12 9.99 13.61
CA SER A 63 -14.82 9.40 13.98
C SER A 63 -13.81 9.36 12.84
N LEU A 64 -14.13 9.92 11.67
CA LEU A 64 -13.27 9.89 10.51
C LEU A 64 -12.15 10.93 10.63
N THR A 65 -10.94 10.46 10.82
CA THR A 65 -9.72 11.25 10.91
C THR A 65 -8.63 10.68 10.01
N SER A 66 -7.57 11.43 9.77
CA SER A 66 -6.38 10.90 9.07
C SER A 66 -5.86 9.63 9.75
N THR A 67 -5.88 9.58 11.08
CA THR A 67 -5.48 8.40 11.87
C THR A 67 -6.40 7.20 11.63
N SER A 68 -7.72 7.39 11.50
CA SER A 68 -8.65 6.30 11.19
C SER A 68 -8.46 5.75 9.79
N LEU A 69 -8.15 6.60 8.82
CA LEU A 69 -7.79 6.18 7.46
C LEU A 69 -6.49 5.36 7.44
N GLU A 70 -5.48 5.78 8.22
CA GLU A 70 -4.23 5.00 8.35
C GLU A 70 -4.46 3.64 9.03
N SER A 71 -5.37 3.57 9.99
CA SER A 71 -5.74 2.31 10.63
C SER A 71 -6.41 1.34 9.66
N ALA A 72 -7.29 1.84 8.79
CA ALA A 72 -7.90 1.05 7.73
C ALA A 72 -6.84 0.45 6.78
N ASP A 73 -5.80 1.20 6.43
CA ASP A 73 -4.71 0.74 5.58
C ASP A 73 -3.87 -0.40 6.20
N ARG A 74 -3.96 -0.60 7.52
CA ARG A 74 -3.19 -1.63 8.25
C ARG A 74 -3.92 -2.96 8.38
N LEU A 75 -5.17 -3.04 7.93
CA LEU A 75 -6.01 -4.23 8.13
C LEU A 75 -5.80 -5.35 7.12
N PHE A 76 -4.76 -5.23 6.31
CA PHE A 76 -4.35 -6.33 5.45
C PHE A 76 -3.88 -7.53 6.28
N VAL A 77 -4.36 -8.73 5.94
CA VAL A 77 -3.97 -9.95 6.65
C VAL A 77 -2.53 -10.28 6.30
N HIS A 78 -1.67 -10.18 7.29
CA HIS A 78 -0.27 -10.57 7.17
C HIS A 78 -0.08 -11.97 7.73
N MET A 79 0.42 -12.87 6.89
CA MET A 79 0.69 -14.25 7.26
C MET A 79 2.18 -14.44 7.53
N LEU A 80 2.50 -15.22 8.56
CA LEU A 80 3.86 -15.61 8.86
C LEU A 80 4.20 -16.87 8.08
N ALA A 81 5.30 -16.83 7.35
CA ALA A 81 5.92 -17.99 6.76
C ALA A 81 7.44 -17.80 6.84
N ASP A 82 8.11 -18.75 7.50
CA ASP A 82 9.55 -18.68 7.69
C ASP A 82 10.30 -19.29 6.49
N SER A 83 9.61 -20.08 5.69
CA SER A 83 10.18 -20.77 4.52
C SER A 83 9.28 -20.66 3.28
N VAL A 84 9.87 -20.90 2.12
CA VAL A 84 9.14 -20.99 0.84
C VAL A 84 8.08 -22.10 0.88
N ALA A 85 8.39 -23.23 1.50
CA ALA A 85 7.47 -24.35 1.59
C ALA A 85 6.20 -24.02 2.38
N GLU A 86 6.28 -23.09 3.34
CA GLU A 86 5.13 -22.57 4.08
C GLU A 86 4.41 -21.47 3.32
N ALA A 87 5.16 -20.65 2.59
CA ALA A 87 4.64 -19.49 1.88
C ALA A 87 3.75 -19.85 0.68
N GLU A 88 4.15 -20.84 -0.13
CA GLU A 88 3.43 -21.21 -1.36
C GLU A 88 1.97 -21.63 -1.12
N PRO A 89 1.64 -22.51 -0.16
CA PRO A 89 0.25 -22.86 0.16
C PRO A 89 -0.55 -21.67 0.67
N LEU A 90 0.05 -20.82 1.53
CA LEU A 90 -0.64 -19.67 2.11
C LEU A 90 -1.05 -18.65 1.05
N LEU A 91 -0.19 -18.37 0.08
CA LEU A 91 -0.51 -17.42 -1.01
C LEU A 91 -1.63 -17.95 -1.91
N GLN A 92 -1.77 -19.26 -2.08
CA GLN A 92 -2.86 -19.87 -2.84
C GLN A 92 -4.18 -19.81 -2.07
N GLU A 93 -4.17 -20.03 -0.75
CA GLU A 93 -5.36 -20.07 0.09
C GLU A 93 -6.04 -18.72 0.21
N VAL A 94 -5.29 -17.63 0.33
CA VAL A 94 -5.87 -16.29 0.57
C VAL A 94 -6.35 -15.56 -0.67
N GLY A 95 -6.04 -16.04 -1.87
CA GLY A 95 -6.64 -15.53 -3.10
C GLY A 95 -6.58 -14.01 -3.29
N GLY A 96 -5.51 -13.34 -2.83
CA GLY A 96 -5.32 -11.89 -2.95
C GLY A 96 -5.89 -11.05 -1.80
N THR A 97 -6.45 -11.68 -0.76
CA THR A 97 -6.96 -10.97 0.45
C THR A 97 -5.92 -10.85 1.56
N GLY A 98 -4.77 -11.44 1.40
CA GLY A 98 -3.67 -11.42 2.34
C GLY A 98 -2.32 -11.55 1.66
N SER A 99 -1.25 -11.35 2.39
CA SER A 99 0.12 -11.56 1.94
C SER A 99 1.02 -11.96 3.09
N LEU A 100 2.23 -12.38 2.74
CA LEU A 100 3.25 -12.68 3.74
C LEU A 100 3.66 -11.43 4.49
N SER A 101 3.97 -11.58 5.79
CA SER A 101 4.48 -10.48 6.62
C SER A 101 5.94 -10.12 6.29
N ALA A 102 6.70 -11.09 5.77
CA ALA A 102 8.09 -10.93 5.35
C ALA A 102 8.38 -11.77 4.11
N VAL A 103 9.46 -11.45 3.40
CA VAL A 103 9.99 -12.33 2.35
C VAL A 103 10.60 -13.57 3.02
N PRO A 104 10.28 -14.82 2.58
CA PRO A 104 10.85 -16.02 3.16
C PRO A 104 12.38 -16.01 3.20
N ALA A 105 12.95 -16.44 4.32
CA ALA A 105 14.40 -16.37 4.54
C ALA A 105 15.20 -17.21 3.54
N ASP A 106 14.63 -18.32 3.08
CA ASP A 106 15.22 -19.27 2.15
C ASP A 106 14.89 -18.99 0.66
N ILE A 107 14.31 -17.83 0.34
CA ILE A 107 13.95 -17.46 -1.05
C ILE A 107 15.16 -17.55 -1.99
N ASP A 108 16.38 -17.34 -1.50
CA ASP A 108 17.61 -17.46 -2.26
C ASP A 108 17.96 -18.88 -2.67
N SER A 109 17.41 -19.89 -1.99
CA SER A 109 17.61 -21.30 -2.34
C SER A 109 16.87 -21.72 -3.62
N LEU A 110 15.89 -20.91 -4.03
CA LEU A 110 15.09 -21.18 -5.22
C LEU A 110 15.86 -20.93 -6.51
N PRO A 111 15.60 -21.72 -7.56
CA PRO A 111 15.99 -21.38 -8.92
C PRO A 111 15.48 -19.98 -9.29
N VAL A 112 16.27 -19.20 -10.04
CA VAL A 112 16.01 -17.78 -10.35
C VAL A 112 14.56 -17.53 -10.82
N LYS A 113 14.04 -18.38 -11.72
CA LYS A 113 12.68 -18.24 -12.25
C LYS A 113 11.62 -18.37 -11.15
N LYS A 114 11.76 -19.36 -10.26
CA LYS A 114 10.84 -19.57 -9.14
C LYS A 114 10.95 -18.45 -8.10
N LYS A 115 12.16 -18.01 -7.76
CA LYS A 115 12.40 -16.89 -6.86
C LYS A 115 11.68 -15.62 -7.34
N LYS A 116 11.85 -15.27 -8.62
CA LYS A 116 11.18 -14.10 -9.21
C LYS A 116 9.66 -14.23 -9.17
N ALA A 117 9.12 -15.37 -9.55
CA ALA A 117 7.67 -15.61 -9.55
C ALA A 117 7.08 -15.46 -8.14
N LEU A 118 7.70 -16.10 -7.14
CA LEU A 118 7.26 -15.98 -5.74
C LEU A 118 7.33 -14.55 -5.23
N PHE A 119 8.45 -13.85 -5.47
CA PHE A 119 8.62 -12.46 -5.06
C PHE A 119 7.55 -11.55 -5.67
N PHE A 120 7.27 -11.69 -6.95
CA PHE A 120 6.24 -10.92 -7.63
C PHE A 120 4.84 -11.25 -7.09
N SER A 121 4.51 -12.52 -6.88
CA SER A 121 3.22 -12.93 -6.31
C SER A 121 2.98 -12.30 -4.93
N ILE A 122 4.01 -12.27 -4.07
CA ILE A 122 3.94 -11.62 -2.75
C ILE A 122 3.62 -10.12 -2.89
N LEU A 123 4.34 -9.41 -3.75
CA LEU A 123 4.15 -7.96 -3.88
C LEU A 123 2.87 -7.59 -4.62
N GLU A 124 2.47 -8.39 -5.60
CA GLU A 124 1.24 -8.16 -6.37
C GLU A 124 0.02 -8.12 -5.46
N SER A 125 -0.16 -9.13 -4.60
CA SER A 125 -1.30 -9.20 -3.69
C SER A 125 -1.38 -7.96 -2.78
N ILE A 126 -0.24 -7.49 -2.28
CA ILE A 126 -0.16 -6.27 -1.46
C ILE A 126 -0.50 -5.01 -2.27
N ALA A 127 0.06 -4.89 -3.48
CA ALA A 127 -0.18 -3.74 -4.35
C ALA A 127 -1.66 -3.63 -4.74
N ARG A 128 -2.29 -4.74 -5.12
CA ARG A 128 -3.72 -4.80 -5.44
C ARG A 128 -4.59 -4.41 -4.25
N PHE A 129 -4.30 -4.93 -3.06
CA PHE A 129 -5.03 -4.59 -1.85
C PHE A 129 -4.99 -3.08 -1.57
N HIS A 130 -3.80 -2.46 -1.59
CA HIS A 130 -3.69 -1.02 -1.35
C HIS A 130 -4.31 -0.19 -2.49
N ASN A 131 -4.20 -0.63 -3.73
CA ASN A 131 -4.87 0.02 -4.84
C ASN A 131 -6.40 -0.02 -4.70
N LYS A 132 -6.96 -1.14 -4.23
CA LYS A 132 -8.40 -1.22 -3.95
C LYS A 132 -8.82 -0.16 -2.93
N ILE A 133 -8.14 -0.06 -1.80
CA ILE A 133 -8.43 0.98 -0.78
C ILE A 133 -8.33 2.39 -1.39
N ILE A 134 -7.28 2.65 -2.18
CA ILE A 134 -7.09 3.95 -2.84
C ILE A 134 -8.24 4.23 -3.80
N MET A 135 -8.70 3.24 -4.56
CA MET A 135 -9.81 3.41 -5.50
C MET A 135 -11.14 3.63 -4.78
N ASP A 136 -11.41 2.93 -3.69
CA ASP A 136 -12.60 3.17 -2.87
C ASP A 136 -12.64 4.62 -2.36
N ARG A 137 -11.51 5.14 -1.88
CA ARG A 137 -11.36 6.55 -1.49
C ARG A 137 -11.57 7.50 -2.66
N ARG A 138 -11.01 7.20 -3.82
CA ARG A 138 -11.18 7.98 -5.03
C ARG A 138 -12.64 8.02 -5.47
N GLN A 139 -13.34 6.90 -5.48
CA GLN A 139 -14.77 6.83 -5.79
C GLN A 139 -15.60 7.68 -4.82
N ARG A 140 -15.27 7.62 -3.53
CA ARG A 140 -15.92 8.46 -2.54
C ARG A 140 -15.67 9.95 -2.78
N LEU A 141 -14.44 10.36 -3.14
CA LEU A 141 -14.14 11.75 -3.51
C LEU A 141 -14.95 12.21 -4.71
N LEU A 142 -15.12 11.36 -5.73
CA LEU A 142 -15.92 11.66 -6.93
C LEU A 142 -17.42 11.77 -6.62
N SER A 143 -17.91 11.10 -5.57
CA SER A 143 -19.33 11.09 -5.18
C SER A 143 -19.69 12.16 -4.15
N LEU A 144 -18.77 13.03 -3.74
CA LEU A 144 -19.02 14.07 -2.74
C LEU A 144 -20.12 15.03 -3.18
N LYS A 145 -21.10 15.23 -2.29
CA LYS A 145 -22.17 16.23 -2.46
C LYS A 145 -21.83 17.50 -1.65
N ASP A 146 -22.46 17.91 -0.68
CA ASP A 146 -22.06 19.03 0.20
C ASP A 146 -22.59 18.86 1.64
N SER A 147 -22.62 17.62 2.10
CA SER A 147 -23.02 17.30 3.46
C SER A 147 -21.91 17.62 4.46
N ALA A 148 -22.26 17.69 5.74
CA ALA A 148 -21.26 17.84 6.81
C ALA A 148 -20.26 16.66 6.83
N SER A 149 -20.75 15.44 6.60
CA SER A 149 -19.89 14.24 6.52
C SER A 149 -18.93 14.31 5.32
N ASP A 150 -19.35 14.87 4.19
CA ASP A 150 -18.49 15.07 3.02
C ASP A 150 -17.36 16.04 3.30
N ARG A 151 -17.62 17.11 4.06
CA ARG A 151 -16.58 18.05 4.46
C ARG A 151 -15.55 17.42 5.39
N LEU A 152 -16.00 16.64 6.36
CA LEU A 152 -15.08 15.90 7.26
C LEU A 152 -14.24 14.86 6.49
N PHE A 153 -14.84 14.15 5.54
CA PHE A 153 -14.10 13.22 4.69
C PHE A 153 -13.06 13.93 3.84
N LEU A 154 -13.42 15.04 3.20
CA LEU A 154 -12.51 15.84 2.39
C LEU A 154 -11.31 16.34 3.23
N GLN A 155 -11.57 16.83 4.44
CA GLN A 155 -10.53 17.25 5.36
C GLN A 155 -9.61 16.09 5.76
N ALA A 156 -10.16 14.97 6.17
CA ALA A 156 -9.36 13.79 6.53
C ALA A 156 -8.51 13.29 5.36
N MET A 157 -9.05 13.34 4.13
CA MET A 157 -8.29 13.01 2.92
C MET A 157 -7.19 14.02 2.63
N ALA A 158 -7.45 15.32 2.83
CA ALA A 158 -6.43 16.37 2.67
C ALA A 158 -5.24 16.16 3.62
N GLU A 159 -5.50 15.87 4.88
CA GLU A 159 -4.47 15.54 5.88
C GLU A 159 -3.73 14.26 5.50
N HIS A 160 -4.46 13.18 5.18
CA HIS A 160 -3.88 11.88 4.88
C HIS A 160 -2.97 11.90 3.64
N TYR A 161 -3.37 12.66 2.61
CA TYR A 161 -2.58 12.82 1.38
C TYR A 161 -1.69 14.07 1.38
N ALA A 162 -1.45 14.65 2.56
CA ALA A 162 -0.53 15.78 2.78
C ALA A 162 -0.80 16.98 1.86
N LEU A 163 -2.07 17.32 1.66
CA LEU A 163 -2.47 18.41 0.78
C LEU A 163 -2.07 19.78 1.36
N ASP A 164 -2.06 19.89 2.67
CA ASP A 164 -1.67 21.07 3.45
C ASP A 164 -0.18 21.45 3.32
N ARG A 165 0.64 20.52 2.79
CA ARG A 165 2.08 20.73 2.60
C ARG A 165 2.46 21.28 1.23
N THR A 166 1.49 21.63 0.40
CA THR A 166 1.77 22.30 -0.86
C THR A 166 1.94 23.79 -0.63
N ASP A 167 2.96 24.41 -1.18
CA ASP A 167 3.37 25.83 -1.02
C ASP A 167 2.35 26.85 -1.57
N GLY A 168 1.11 26.49 -1.72
CA GLY A 168 0.01 27.34 -2.13
C GLY A 168 -1.27 26.98 -1.39
N ALA A 169 -1.85 27.93 -0.68
CA ALA A 169 -3.18 27.80 -0.15
C ALA A 169 -4.12 27.36 -1.28
N LEU A 170 -4.65 26.13 -1.19
CA LEU A 170 -5.68 25.69 -2.12
C LEU A 170 -6.90 26.60 -1.92
N GLY A 171 -7.12 27.50 -2.88
CA GLY A 171 -8.04 28.63 -2.70
C GLY A 171 -9.50 28.21 -2.53
N THR A 172 -9.93 27.10 -3.11
CA THR A 172 -11.33 26.65 -3.05
C THR A 172 -11.44 25.16 -2.76
N ARG A 173 -12.64 24.72 -2.34
CA ARG A 173 -12.98 23.29 -2.22
C ARG A 173 -12.76 22.53 -3.54
N ALA A 174 -13.07 23.16 -4.66
CA ALA A 174 -12.88 22.55 -5.98
C ALA A 174 -11.41 22.34 -6.29
N ASP A 175 -10.52 23.25 -5.91
CA ASP A 175 -9.09 23.10 -6.09
C ASP A 175 -8.52 22.01 -5.20
N SER A 176 -8.96 21.94 -3.95
CA SER A 176 -8.62 20.85 -3.03
C SER A 176 -9.04 19.48 -3.57
N LEU A 177 -10.25 19.36 -4.07
CA LEU A 177 -10.75 18.13 -4.65
C LEU A 177 -9.97 17.73 -5.92
N ARG A 178 -9.67 18.70 -6.78
CA ARG A 178 -8.88 18.46 -8.00
C ARG A 178 -7.49 17.92 -7.67
N GLU A 179 -6.79 18.53 -6.71
CA GLU A 179 -5.46 18.08 -6.31
C GLU A 179 -5.53 16.73 -5.56
N LEU A 180 -6.55 16.50 -4.73
CA LEU A 180 -6.78 15.18 -4.12
C LEU A 180 -6.98 14.10 -5.17
N LEU A 181 -7.78 14.33 -6.20
CA LEU A 181 -7.98 13.37 -7.28
C LEU A 181 -6.71 13.10 -8.10
N ARG A 182 -5.71 13.99 -8.06
CA ARG A 182 -4.38 13.72 -8.62
C ARG A 182 -3.53 12.84 -7.70
N ARG A 183 -3.71 12.93 -6.38
CA ARG A 183 -2.95 12.16 -5.39
C ARG A 183 -3.62 10.83 -5.07
N VAL A 184 -4.92 10.79 -4.95
CA VAL A 184 -5.71 9.60 -4.60
C VAL A 184 -5.98 8.79 -5.87
N ASP A 185 -4.96 8.07 -6.30
CA ASP A 185 -5.06 7.18 -7.46
C ASP A 185 -4.05 6.04 -7.35
N VAL A 186 -4.29 4.96 -8.10
CA VAL A 186 -3.50 3.73 -8.07
C VAL A 186 -2.02 3.98 -8.40
N ILE A 187 -1.16 3.16 -7.84
CA ILE A 187 0.19 2.94 -8.37
C ILE A 187 0.17 1.62 -9.13
N SER A 188 0.54 1.67 -10.41
CA SER A 188 0.53 0.49 -11.26
C SER A 188 1.28 -0.68 -10.61
N PRO A 189 0.70 -1.88 -10.53
CA PRO A 189 1.36 -3.03 -9.96
C PRO A 189 2.72 -3.31 -10.60
N SER A 190 2.86 -3.20 -11.92
CA SER A 190 4.14 -3.41 -12.60
C SER A 190 5.25 -2.50 -12.07
N LEU A 191 4.94 -1.24 -11.73
CA LEU A 191 5.89 -0.31 -11.14
C LEU A 191 6.27 -0.71 -9.71
N VAL A 192 5.29 -1.09 -8.89
CA VAL A 192 5.50 -1.58 -7.51
C VAL A 192 6.43 -2.79 -7.53
N LEU A 193 6.17 -3.77 -8.40
CA LEU A 193 6.95 -4.99 -8.53
C LEU A 193 8.38 -4.71 -9.00
N ALA A 194 8.53 -3.91 -10.05
CA ALA A 194 9.82 -3.60 -10.63
C ALA A 194 10.76 -2.87 -9.65
N GLN A 195 10.25 -1.80 -9.01
CA GLN A 195 11.05 -1.06 -8.02
C GLN A 195 11.32 -1.92 -6.77
N GLY A 196 10.35 -2.68 -6.29
CA GLY A 196 10.56 -3.61 -5.18
C GLY A 196 11.68 -4.62 -5.46
N ALA A 197 11.74 -5.18 -6.67
CA ALA A 197 12.79 -6.11 -7.08
C ALA A 197 14.18 -5.43 -7.15
N ILE A 198 14.26 -4.24 -7.75
CA ILE A 198 15.50 -3.48 -7.89
C ILE A 198 16.05 -3.06 -6.53
N GLU A 199 15.24 -2.39 -5.71
CA GLU A 199 15.65 -1.77 -4.46
C GLU A 199 15.98 -2.80 -3.36
N SER A 200 15.26 -3.92 -3.33
CA SER A 200 15.45 -4.96 -2.31
C SER A 200 16.41 -6.08 -2.72
N GLY A 201 16.86 -6.10 -3.99
CA GLY A 201 17.56 -7.26 -4.54
C GLY A 201 16.70 -8.52 -4.46
N TRP A 202 15.44 -8.44 -4.89
CA TRP A 202 14.48 -9.56 -4.80
C TRP A 202 14.19 -9.99 -3.35
N GLY A 203 14.15 -9.04 -2.43
CA GLY A 203 13.91 -9.28 -1.01
C GLY A 203 15.11 -9.82 -0.23
N THR A 204 16.29 -9.93 -0.85
CA THR A 204 17.46 -10.56 -0.23
C THR A 204 18.38 -9.57 0.48
N SER A 205 18.22 -8.28 0.24
CA SER A 205 19.03 -7.25 0.90
C SER A 205 18.85 -7.27 2.42
N ARG A 206 19.89 -6.86 3.16
CA ARG A 206 19.82 -6.75 4.61
C ARG A 206 18.63 -5.91 5.09
N PHE A 207 18.31 -4.82 4.40
CA PHE A 207 17.22 -3.93 4.78
C PHE A 207 15.85 -4.56 4.52
N ALA A 208 15.71 -5.35 3.46
CA ALA A 208 14.51 -6.13 3.21
C ALA A 208 14.29 -7.20 4.30
N ARG A 209 15.36 -7.94 4.65
CA ARG A 209 15.27 -9.06 5.60
C ARG A 209 15.12 -8.62 7.06
N GLN A 210 15.86 -7.60 7.49
CA GLN A 210 15.89 -7.18 8.90
C GLN A 210 14.93 -6.02 9.21
N GLY A 211 14.54 -5.27 8.19
CA GLY A 211 13.72 -4.07 8.35
C GLY A 211 12.43 -4.07 7.53
N ASN A 212 12.13 -5.14 6.80
CA ASN A 212 11.00 -5.21 5.88
C ASN A 212 10.96 -4.03 4.88
N ASN A 213 12.09 -3.37 4.64
CA ASN A 213 12.19 -2.18 3.81
C ASN A 213 12.58 -2.58 2.38
N LEU A 214 11.55 -2.72 1.52
CA LEU A 214 11.73 -3.19 0.15
C LEU A 214 12.09 -2.07 -0.85
N TYR A 215 11.94 -0.79 -0.46
CA TYR A 215 12.09 0.36 -1.36
C TYR A 215 13.17 1.36 -0.91
N GLY A 216 14.00 0.99 0.05
CA GLY A 216 15.08 1.86 0.53
C GLY A 216 14.58 3.15 1.21
N GLN A 217 13.37 3.17 1.72
CA GLN A 217 12.77 4.36 2.32
C GLN A 217 13.52 4.81 3.56
N ARG A 218 13.62 6.13 3.73
CA ARG A 218 14.43 6.79 4.74
C ARG A 218 13.58 7.42 5.83
N VAL A 219 14.13 7.44 7.05
CA VAL A 219 13.58 8.22 8.18
C VAL A 219 14.63 9.22 8.65
N TRP A 220 14.18 10.45 8.91
CA TRP A 220 15.01 11.58 9.31
C TRP A 220 14.88 11.90 10.79
N ARG A 221 13.78 11.48 11.40
CA ARG A 221 13.46 11.72 12.81
C ARG A 221 14.06 10.61 13.67
N SER A 222 14.64 10.99 14.80
CA SER A 222 15.30 10.05 15.74
C SER A 222 14.34 9.12 16.47
N ASP A 223 13.08 9.54 16.65
CA ASP A 223 12.03 8.76 17.31
C ASP A 223 11.43 7.64 16.41
N LEU A 224 11.66 7.68 15.12
CA LEU A 224 11.22 6.64 14.20
C LEU A 224 12.21 5.47 14.16
N ARG A 225 11.69 4.24 14.06
CA ARG A 225 12.51 3.03 13.90
C ARG A 225 13.30 3.07 12.59
N GLY A 226 14.61 2.87 12.67
CA GLY A 226 15.46 2.90 11.47
C GLY A 226 16.79 2.19 11.68
N MET A 227 17.32 1.65 10.58
CA MET A 227 18.61 0.97 10.49
C MET A 227 19.66 1.88 9.84
N THR A 228 20.87 1.87 10.38
CA THR A 228 22.02 2.56 9.78
C THR A 228 22.63 1.70 8.67
N ALA A 229 23.07 2.32 7.59
CA ALA A 229 23.85 1.64 6.56
C ALA A 229 25.16 1.13 7.15
N ALA A 230 25.62 -0.05 6.71
CA ALA A 230 26.89 -0.60 7.19
C ALA A 230 28.04 0.35 6.85
N GLY A 231 28.91 0.67 7.83
CA GLY A 231 30.04 1.56 7.63
C GLY A 231 29.74 3.07 7.70
N ALA A 232 28.48 3.48 7.84
CA ALA A 232 28.12 4.89 8.01
C ALA A 232 28.23 5.29 9.48
N GLN A 233 29.30 5.96 9.88
CA GLN A 233 29.51 6.45 11.25
C GLN A 233 28.62 7.65 11.61
N SER A 234 28.14 8.42 10.64
CA SER A 234 27.14 9.46 10.79
C SER A 234 26.35 9.65 9.52
N SER A 235 25.10 9.19 9.48
CA SER A 235 24.21 9.53 8.37
C SER A 235 23.09 10.44 8.89
N ARG A 236 22.77 11.47 8.10
CA ARG A 236 21.63 12.38 8.36
C ARG A 236 20.28 11.66 8.36
N PHE A 237 20.26 10.41 7.89
CA PHE A 237 19.04 9.59 7.79
C PHE A 237 19.35 8.14 8.14
N ARG A 238 18.32 7.40 8.50
CA ARG A 238 18.34 5.95 8.66
C ARG A 238 17.35 5.34 7.68
N LEU A 239 17.54 4.08 7.31
CA LEU A 239 16.56 3.35 6.53
C LEU A 239 15.43 2.87 7.44
N ALA A 240 14.18 3.12 7.04
CA ALA A 240 13.01 2.78 7.84
C ALA A 240 12.93 1.29 8.17
N ILE A 241 12.42 0.96 9.35
CA ILE A 241 12.05 -0.40 9.75
C ILE A 241 10.52 -0.47 9.82
N TYR A 242 9.95 -1.46 9.13
CA TYR A 242 8.53 -1.73 9.10
C TYR A 242 8.19 -3.02 9.85
N ASP A 243 6.97 -3.09 10.39
CA ASP A 243 6.50 -4.28 11.09
C ASP A 243 6.29 -5.48 10.13
N ASN A 244 6.00 -5.18 8.86
CA ASN A 244 5.84 -6.16 7.79
C ASN A 244 6.08 -5.51 6.42
N ILE A 245 6.24 -6.32 5.38
CA ILE A 245 6.48 -5.83 4.00
C ILE A 245 5.29 -5.06 3.44
N GLY A 246 4.05 -5.36 3.85
CA GLY A 246 2.87 -4.61 3.45
C GLY A 246 2.92 -3.15 3.91
N ALA A 247 3.44 -2.89 5.12
CA ALA A 247 3.66 -1.53 5.61
C ALA A 247 4.71 -0.78 4.77
N SER A 248 5.74 -1.49 4.28
CA SER A 248 6.74 -0.91 3.38
C SER A 248 6.14 -0.54 2.02
N VAL A 249 5.37 -1.46 1.41
CA VAL A 249 4.66 -1.21 0.13
C VAL A 249 3.71 -0.03 0.28
N ARG A 250 2.87 -0.02 1.32
CA ARG A 250 1.95 1.09 1.59
C ARG A 250 2.67 2.42 1.71
N SER A 251 3.74 2.47 2.49
CA SER A 251 4.54 3.68 2.69
C SER A 251 5.15 4.17 1.37
N TYR A 252 5.64 3.26 0.53
CA TYR A 252 6.15 3.56 -0.80
C TYR A 252 5.05 4.13 -1.71
N MET A 253 3.90 3.48 -1.82
CA MET A 253 2.78 3.94 -2.65
C MET A 253 2.28 5.31 -2.20
N ARG A 254 2.18 5.53 -0.88
CA ARG A 254 1.83 6.84 -0.32
C ARG A 254 2.87 7.89 -0.68
N ASN A 255 4.17 7.57 -0.63
CA ASN A 255 5.23 8.50 -1.01
C ASN A 255 5.11 8.96 -2.46
N LEU A 256 4.88 8.06 -3.40
CA LEU A 256 4.63 8.42 -4.81
C LEU A 256 3.36 9.28 -4.98
N ASN A 257 2.35 9.03 -4.18
CA ASN A 257 1.09 9.74 -4.21
C ASN A 257 1.14 11.13 -3.55
N THR A 258 2.09 11.40 -2.64
CA THR A 258 2.07 12.62 -1.83
C THR A 258 3.28 13.51 -1.99
N HIS A 259 4.47 12.93 -2.17
CA HIS A 259 5.71 13.72 -2.16
C HIS A 259 5.82 14.63 -3.41
N PRO A 260 6.23 15.90 -3.26
CA PRO A 260 6.32 16.86 -4.38
C PRO A 260 7.16 16.38 -5.55
N SER A 261 8.26 15.67 -5.29
CA SER A 261 9.17 15.14 -6.32
C SER A 261 8.51 14.22 -7.34
N TYR A 262 7.33 13.65 -7.03
CA TYR A 262 6.59 12.75 -7.93
C TYR A 262 5.38 13.41 -8.56
N GLY A 263 5.37 14.74 -8.66
CA GLY A 263 4.34 15.51 -9.35
C GLY A 263 4.19 15.11 -10.82
N GLU A 264 5.31 14.82 -11.50
CA GLU A 264 5.35 14.36 -12.88
C GLU A 264 4.69 12.99 -13.04
N LEU A 265 5.02 12.01 -12.19
CA LEU A 265 4.36 10.69 -12.17
C LEU A 265 2.83 10.84 -12.05
N ARG A 266 2.38 11.70 -11.13
CA ARG A 266 0.93 11.97 -10.95
C ARG A 266 0.32 12.68 -12.16
N SER A 267 1.07 13.49 -12.88
CA SER A 267 0.62 14.16 -14.11
C SER A 267 0.46 13.16 -15.25
N ILE A 268 1.44 12.28 -15.47
CA ILE A 268 1.36 11.18 -16.45
C ILE A 268 0.13 10.32 -16.17
N ARG A 269 -0.08 9.93 -14.91
CA ARG A 269 -1.23 9.13 -14.51
C ARG A 269 -2.56 9.85 -14.75
N ALA A 270 -2.65 11.12 -14.41
CA ALA A 270 -3.86 11.93 -14.63
C ALA A 270 -4.17 12.08 -16.12
N GLN A 271 -3.15 12.19 -16.98
CA GLN A 271 -3.31 12.24 -18.42
C GLN A 271 -3.82 10.91 -18.97
N ALA A 272 -3.26 9.77 -18.53
CA ALA A 272 -3.76 8.45 -18.91
C ALA A 272 -5.25 8.28 -18.52
N ARG A 273 -5.64 8.73 -17.33
CA ARG A 273 -7.07 8.75 -16.91
C ARG A 273 -7.95 9.59 -17.81
N ALA A 274 -7.50 10.79 -18.21
CA ALA A 274 -8.27 11.67 -19.08
C ALA A 274 -8.45 11.11 -20.49
N GLN A 275 -7.57 10.23 -20.92
CA GLN A 275 -7.60 9.54 -22.20
C GLN A 275 -8.29 8.16 -22.12
N GLU A 276 -8.84 7.80 -20.96
CA GLU A 276 -9.41 6.46 -20.68
C GLU A 276 -8.44 5.31 -20.99
N GLY A 277 -7.14 5.62 -20.95
CA GLY A 277 -6.08 4.67 -21.23
C GLY A 277 -5.64 3.88 -19.98
N PRO A 278 -4.89 2.79 -20.20
CA PRO A 278 -4.33 2.01 -19.10
C PRO A 278 -3.30 2.82 -18.31
N ILE A 279 -3.26 2.61 -17.01
CA ILE A 279 -2.20 3.17 -16.13
C ILE A 279 -1.02 2.20 -16.14
N SER A 280 -0.13 2.37 -17.10
CA SER A 280 1.06 1.54 -17.28
C SER A 280 2.19 1.97 -16.33
N GLY A 281 2.77 1.00 -15.60
CA GLY A 281 3.96 1.27 -14.80
C GLY A 281 5.18 1.65 -15.62
N TYR A 282 5.25 1.17 -16.85
CA TYR A 282 6.28 1.57 -17.79
C TYR A 282 6.23 3.09 -18.07
N ALA A 283 5.04 3.63 -18.36
CA ALA A 283 4.86 5.06 -18.57
C ALA A 283 5.06 5.88 -17.27
N LEU A 284 4.57 5.36 -16.13
CA LEU A 284 4.75 6.04 -14.83
C LEU A 284 6.21 6.15 -14.42
N ALA A 285 7.08 5.25 -14.88
CA ALA A 285 8.51 5.27 -14.58
C ALA A 285 9.19 6.58 -15.04
N ASP A 286 8.71 7.24 -16.08
CA ASP A 286 9.24 8.52 -16.56
C ASP A 286 9.15 9.61 -15.47
N GLY A 287 8.18 9.52 -14.57
CA GLY A 287 8.03 10.42 -13.43
C GLY A 287 8.93 10.12 -12.24
N LEU A 288 9.87 9.19 -12.34
CA LEU A 288 10.77 8.77 -11.25
C LEU A 288 12.13 9.46 -11.25
N ARG A 289 12.32 10.51 -12.03
CA ARG A 289 13.62 11.21 -12.16
C ARG A 289 14.29 11.54 -10.82
N SER A 290 13.50 11.92 -9.82
CA SER A 290 13.98 12.27 -8.48
C SER A 290 14.07 11.10 -7.50
N TYR A 291 13.75 9.87 -7.93
CA TYR A 291 13.81 8.70 -7.06
C TYR A 291 15.24 8.27 -6.76
N SER A 292 16.11 8.36 -7.77
CA SER A 292 17.53 8.02 -7.69
C SER A 292 18.40 9.16 -8.22
N THR A 293 19.60 9.30 -7.68
CA THR A 293 20.62 10.22 -8.21
C THR A 293 21.07 9.85 -9.62
N ARG A 294 20.77 8.64 -10.09
CA ARG A 294 21.07 8.17 -11.45
C ARG A 294 20.08 8.71 -12.50
N GLY A 295 18.99 9.35 -12.08
CA GLY A 295 18.03 10.00 -12.98
C GLY A 295 17.51 9.07 -14.08
N GLU A 296 17.79 9.41 -15.35
CA GLU A 296 17.32 8.67 -16.54
C GLU A 296 17.82 7.22 -16.60
N GLU A 297 19.02 6.93 -16.14
CA GLU A 297 19.52 5.56 -16.10
C GLU A 297 18.66 4.67 -15.17
N TYR A 298 18.21 5.24 -14.05
CA TYR A 298 17.32 4.53 -13.13
C TYR A 298 15.95 4.26 -13.77
N ILE A 299 15.40 5.25 -14.47
CA ILE A 299 14.16 5.09 -15.23
C ILE A 299 14.29 3.94 -16.23
N ALA A 300 15.38 3.94 -17.02
CA ALA A 300 15.65 2.88 -17.98
C ALA A 300 15.78 1.49 -17.34
N ASP A 301 16.38 1.40 -16.15
CA ASP A 301 16.49 0.14 -15.41
C ASP A 301 15.11 -0.36 -14.94
N VAL A 302 14.24 0.53 -14.44
CA VAL A 302 12.86 0.19 -14.04
C VAL A 302 12.06 -0.27 -15.25
N GLN A 303 12.11 0.46 -16.35
CA GLN A 303 11.42 0.12 -17.60
C GLN A 303 11.92 -1.21 -18.17
N ARG A 304 13.22 -1.47 -18.12
CA ARG A 304 13.80 -2.75 -18.52
C ARG A 304 13.32 -3.89 -17.62
N MET A 305 13.25 -3.69 -16.30
CA MET A 305 12.73 -4.67 -15.35
C MET A 305 11.28 -5.04 -15.68
N ILE A 306 10.44 -4.05 -15.97
CA ILE A 306 9.03 -4.23 -16.35
C ILE A 306 8.95 -5.09 -17.64
N ARG A 307 9.63 -4.69 -18.70
CA ARG A 307 9.57 -5.40 -20.00
C ARG A 307 10.16 -6.81 -19.93
N THR A 308 11.34 -6.98 -19.31
CA THR A 308 12.03 -8.28 -19.27
C THR A 308 11.24 -9.32 -18.48
N ASN A 309 10.45 -8.91 -17.51
CA ASN A 309 9.64 -9.82 -16.69
C ASN A 309 8.14 -9.76 -17.03
N VAL A 310 7.76 -9.08 -18.13
CA VAL A 310 6.38 -8.98 -18.65
C VAL A 310 5.41 -8.48 -17.58
N LEU A 311 5.83 -7.50 -16.76
CA LEU A 311 5.07 -7.07 -15.58
C LEU A 311 3.83 -6.25 -15.94
N GLU A 312 3.73 -5.70 -17.16
CA GLU A 312 2.54 -4.94 -17.60
C GLU A 312 1.26 -5.79 -17.63
N GLU A 313 1.38 -7.13 -17.68
CA GLU A 313 0.23 -8.02 -17.54
C GLU A 313 -0.52 -7.84 -16.20
N PHE A 314 0.15 -7.32 -15.18
CA PHE A 314 -0.44 -7.03 -13.87
C PHE A 314 -1.20 -5.69 -13.82
N ASP A 315 -1.03 -4.82 -14.81
CA ASP A 315 -1.62 -3.47 -14.81
C ASP A 315 -3.10 -3.44 -15.24
N GLY A 316 -3.56 -4.45 -15.97
CA GLY A 316 -4.89 -4.49 -16.59
C GLY A 316 -5.97 -5.26 -15.82
N GLN A 317 -5.71 -5.68 -14.57
CA GLN A 317 -6.64 -6.51 -13.78
C GLN A 317 -7.25 -5.76 -12.62
#